data_591925786142e7c5fad536da29522192
#
_entry.id   591925786142e7c5fad536da29522192
#
_cell.length_a   1.000
_cell.length_b   1.000
_cell.length_c   1.000
_cell.angle_alpha   90.00
_cell.angle_beta   90.00
_cell.angle_gamma   90.00
#
_symmetry.space_group_name_H-M   'P 1'
#
loop_
_entity.id
_entity.type
_entity.pdbx_description
1 polymer ?
#
loop_
_entity_poly.entity_id
_entity_poly.type
_entity_poly.pdbx_seq_one_letter_code
_entity_poly.pdbx_strand_id
1 'polypeptide(L)'
;MKSELRIVSPNGHLGFAPTKEESFRLAAATRPDYYCCDSGSDDIGPAALGSDRSVSMYEWQKHDLELMLLAAREQNVPMLIGSSGDCGTNSRVDMFVRIIKDLAAEHELPPFKLAYFYSELDKADLKSRMDNGDVFEGLDSRENLTAEELANTTRAVAVAGVHPFLEALAAGADVIIGGRSSDVAVFAAPAIHEGFPPEHAYYAGKVLECASFCAEPYGAKESVIGTITHDDVKVTAMAPHQRCTVASVAGHAMYERSNPYFEYFAGGLLDMSNCVYEQYDERTTRITGQRYVPIEGDVKVKIEGSRRLGEKYLGIAGIRDPYTIANIDTVLDLVRAEVAAQFKDISYHLNFRVFGKDGVMGELEPVTEIRSHELCVVVEGVAETSELAESVTLMGTRQIFYARLPEVTGTAGTASFVVDDVLPAGTAYIWSMNHTVPVKDPMELFELNLCEVGAPAPALHR
;
A
#
# COMPACT_ATOMS: atom_id res chain seq x y z
N MET A 1 26.12 15.15 18.71
CA MET A 1 24.86 15.00 17.97
C MET A 1 25.01 15.68 16.62
N LYS A 2 24.49 15.08 15.56
CA LYS A 2 24.46 15.72 14.22
C LYS A 2 23.56 16.97 14.29
N SER A 3 23.90 18.02 13.54
CA SER A 3 23.06 19.23 13.44
C SER A 3 21.88 19.05 12.47
N GLU A 4 22.06 18.18 11.48
CA GLU A 4 21.04 17.81 10.49
C GLU A 4 21.19 16.35 10.08
N LEU A 5 20.09 15.77 9.60
CA LEU A 5 20.00 14.44 9.02
C LEU A 5 19.34 14.52 7.66
N ARG A 6 19.92 13.88 6.64
CA ARG A 6 19.36 13.83 5.28
C ARG A 6 18.96 12.42 4.89
N ILE A 7 17.70 12.26 4.50
CA ILE A 7 17.11 10.99 4.09
C ILE A 7 16.64 11.12 2.64
N VAL A 8 17.07 10.21 1.78
CA VAL A 8 16.55 10.09 0.40
C VAL A 8 15.38 9.13 0.37
N SER A 9 14.25 9.59 -0.22
CA SER A 9 13.17 8.75 -0.71
C SER A 9 13.29 8.66 -2.24
N PRO A 10 13.64 7.49 -2.82
CA PRO A 10 13.86 7.37 -4.26
C PRO A 10 12.56 7.40 -5.06
N ASN A 11 11.50 6.77 -4.53
CA ASN A 11 10.15 6.80 -5.07
C ASN A 11 9.13 6.46 -3.98
N GLY A 12 7.83 6.68 -4.23
CA GLY A 12 6.79 6.48 -3.22
C GLY A 12 6.33 5.03 -3.03
N HIS A 13 6.79 4.09 -3.87
CA HIS A 13 6.50 2.66 -3.74
C HIS A 13 7.51 1.91 -4.59
N LEU A 14 8.50 1.31 -3.93
CA LEU A 14 9.62 0.62 -4.56
C LEU A 14 9.13 -0.53 -5.45
N GLY A 15 9.53 -0.53 -6.70
CA GLY A 15 9.21 -1.58 -7.66
C GLY A 15 7.82 -1.52 -8.29
N PHE A 16 6.91 -0.63 -7.83
CA PHE A 16 5.60 -0.47 -8.48
C PHE A 16 5.71 0.11 -9.91
N ALA A 17 6.65 1.01 -10.10
CA ALA A 17 7.24 1.39 -11.39
C ALA A 17 8.69 1.83 -11.13
N PRO A 18 9.60 1.70 -12.10
CA PRO A 18 11.02 1.98 -11.88
C PRO A 18 11.29 3.41 -11.41
N THR A 19 12.19 3.54 -10.45
CA THR A 19 12.73 4.82 -9.99
C THR A 19 13.40 5.57 -11.15
N LYS A 20 13.21 6.88 -11.21
CA LYS A 20 13.85 7.74 -12.20
C LYS A 20 15.32 7.96 -11.82
N GLU A 21 16.22 7.32 -12.57
CA GLU A 21 17.64 7.30 -12.24
C GLU A 21 18.29 8.70 -12.19
N GLU A 22 17.86 9.66 -13.01
CA GLU A 22 18.44 11.00 -13.03
C GLU A 22 18.27 11.71 -11.67
N SER A 23 17.04 11.79 -11.17
CA SER A 23 16.76 12.43 -9.88
C SER A 23 17.36 11.63 -8.72
N PHE A 24 17.41 10.30 -8.81
CA PHE A 24 18.08 9.47 -7.81
C PHE A 24 19.59 9.74 -7.75
N ARG A 25 20.27 9.82 -8.90
CA ARG A 25 21.71 10.15 -8.94
C ARG A 25 21.98 11.55 -8.41
N LEU A 26 21.10 12.52 -8.69
CA LEU A 26 21.20 13.86 -8.11
C LEU A 26 21.02 13.83 -6.59
N ALA A 27 20.08 13.02 -6.09
CA ALA A 27 19.91 12.82 -4.66
C ALA A 27 21.14 12.17 -4.01
N ALA A 28 21.65 11.10 -4.59
CA ALA A 28 22.84 10.40 -4.11
C ALA A 28 24.09 11.31 -4.10
N ALA A 29 24.22 12.21 -5.08
CA ALA A 29 25.35 13.16 -5.15
C ALA A 29 25.38 14.16 -3.97
N THR A 30 24.26 14.36 -3.26
CA THR A 30 24.20 15.19 -2.05
C THR A 30 24.82 14.52 -0.83
N ARG A 31 25.17 13.24 -0.92
CA ARG A 31 25.68 12.40 0.18
C ARG A 31 24.73 12.39 1.38
N PRO A 32 23.53 11.78 1.23
CA PRO A 32 22.60 11.64 2.34
C PRO A 32 23.15 10.75 3.44
N ASP A 33 22.52 10.80 4.61
CA ASP A 33 22.85 9.93 5.73
C ASP A 33 22.14 8.56 5.63
N TYR A 34 20.98 8.51 4.96
CA TYR A 34 20.15 7.30 4.82
C TYR A 34 19.46 7.26 3.47
N TYR A 35 19.26 6.04 2.97
CA TYR A 35 18.36 5.73 1.86
C TYR A 35 17.17 4.92 2.40
N CYS A 36 15.96 5.46 2.30
CA CYS A 36 14.76 4.82 2.82
C CYS A 36 13.69 4.75 1.74
N CYS A 37 12.97 3.64 1.67
CA CYS A 37 11.82 3.49 0.80
C CYS A 37 10.82 2.49 1.40
N ASP A 38 9.53 2.77 1.27
CA ASP A 38 8.51 1.75 1.44
C ASP A 38 8.30 0.97 0.13
N SER A 39 7.87 -0.29 0.22
CA SER A 39 7.64 -1.15 -0.95
C SER A 39 6.25 -1.77 -0.95
N GLY A 40 5.31 -1.23 -0.18
CA GLY A 40 3.95 -1.75 -0.11
C GLY A 40 2.98 -0.73 0.43
N SER A 41 1.70 -0.99 0.17
CA SER A 41 0.59 -0.17 0.66
C SER A 41 -0.67 -1.02 0.72
N ASP A 42 -1.61 -0.70 1.63
CA ASP A 42 -2.95 -1.28 1.61
C ASP A 42 -3.81 -0.74 0.44
N ASP A 43 -3.43 0.38 -0.15
CA ASP A 43 -4.06 0.96 -1.35
C ASP A 43 -4.03 0.05 -2.58
N ILE A 44 -3.05 -0.85 -2.68
CA ILE A 44 -2.98 -1.84 -3.78
C ILE A 44 -4.09 -2.91 -3.68
N GLY A 45 -4.83 -2.92 -2.57
CA GLY A 45 -5.90 -3.84 -2.30
C GLY A 45 -5.48 -5.16 -1.65
N PRO A 46 -6.47 -5.97 -1.22
CA PRO A 46 -6.26 -7.16 -0.40
C PRO A 46 -5.65 -8.35 -1.14
N ALA A 47 -5.60 -8.31 -2.47
CA ALA A 47 -5.18 -9.47 -3.27
C ALA A 47 -3.71 -9.82 -3.10
N ALA A 48 -2.83 -8.85 -2.97
CA ALA A 48 -1.40 -9.08 -2.74
C ALA A 48 -1.17 -9.87 -1.45
N LEU A 49 -1.78 -9.41 -0.34
CA LEU A 49 -1.71 -10.10 0.95
C LEU A 49 -2.35 -11.48 0.89
N GLY A 50 -3.57 -11.59 0.39
CA GLY A 50 -4.32 -12.85 0.38
C GLY A 50 -3.67 -13.95 -0.46
N SER A 51 -3.13 -13.59 -1.63
CA SER A 51 -2.47 -14.52 -2.56
C SER A 51 -0.97 -14.74 -2.27
N ASP A 52 -0.37 -13.94 -1.39
CA ASP A 52 1.08 -13.90 -1.15
C ASP A 52 1.88 -13.66 -2.45
N ARG A 53 1.43 -12.67 -3.23
CA ARG A 53 2.07 -12.35 -4.51
C ARG A 53 2.28 -10.86 -4.63
N SER A 54 3.46 -10.47 -5.14
CA SER A 54 3.69 -9.09 -5.54
C SER A 54 2.80 -8.72 -6.73
N VAL A 55 2.24 -7.53 -6.71
CA VAL A 55 1.64 -6.87 -7.89
C VAL A 55 2.71 -6.15 -8.70
N SER A 56 3.78 -5.70 -8.04
CA SER A 56 4.97 -5.10 -8.64
C SER A 56 5.80 -6.15 -9.38
N MET A 57 6.40 -5.77 -10.50
CA MET A 57 7.24 -6.67 -11.28
C MET A 57 8.57 -6.93 -10.58
N TYR A 58 9.00 -8.19 -10.53
CA TYR A 58 10.27 -8.60 -9.90
C TYR A 58 11.47 -7.80 -10.42
N GLU A 59 11.55 -7.56 -11.73
CA GLU A 59 12.65 -6.84 -12.39
C GLU A 59 12.72 -5.37 -11.93
N TRP A 60 11.57 -4.75 -11.69
CA TRP A 60 11.51 -3.36 -11.20
C TRP A 60 11.89 -3.28 -9.72
N GLN A 61 11.46 -4.26 -8.94
CA GLN A 61 11.87 -4.37 -7.53
C GLN A 61 13.40 -4.58 -7.43
N LYS A 62 13.95 -5.50 -8.24
CA LYS A 62 15.41 -5.74 -8.30
C LYS A 62 16.16 -4.48 -8.73
N HIS A 63 15.70 -3.79 -9.78
CA HIS A 63 16.29 -2.54 -10.27
C HIS A 63 16.38 -1.47 -9.18
N ASP A 64 15.28 -1.21 -8.49
CA ASP A 64 15.23 -0.17 -7.47
C ASP A 64 16.08 -0.54 -6.25
N LEU A 65 16.05 -1.81 -5.83
CA LEU A 65 16.93 -2.32 -4.76
C LEU A 65 18.41 -2.21 -5.12
N GLU A 66 18.78 -2.47 -6.38
CA GLU A 66 20.14 -2.34 -6.89
C GLU A 66 20.63 -0.89 -6.82
N LEU A 67 19.84 0.06 -7.33
CA LEU A 67 20.16 1.49 -7.29
C LEU A 67 20.44 1.95 -5.85
N MET A 68 19.55 1.60 -4.92
CA MET A 68 19.67 1.99 -3.51
C MET A 68 20.87 1.30 -2.83
N LEU A 69 21.02 -0.02 -3.02
CA LEU A 69 22.09 -0.80 -2.39
C LEU A 69 23.48 -0.30 -2.81
N LEU A 70 23.69 -0.10 -4.11
CA LEU A 70 24.98 0.37 -4.62
C LEU A 70 25.32 1.76 -4.09
N ALA A 71 24.36 2.71 -4.12
CA ALA A 71 24.57 4.06 -3.58
C ALA A 71 24.84 4.04 -2.06
N ALA A 72 24.10 3.26 -1.31
CA ALA A 72 24.26 3.14 0.14
C ALA A 72 25.62 2.52 0.51
N ARG A 73 26.06 1.45 -0.19
CA ARG A 73 27.34 0.79 0.08
C ARG A 73 28.53 1.62 -0.37
N GLU A 74 28.45 2.32 -1.50
CA GLU A 74 29.49 3.25 -1.95
C GLU A 74 29.75 4.37 -0.91
N GLN A 75 28.67 4.87 -0.28
CA GLN A 75 28.74 5.96 0.68
C GLN A 75 28.89 5.50 2.12
N ASN A 76 28.80 4.18 2.37
CA ASN A 76 28.85 3.56 3.69
C ASN A 76 27.78 4.14 4.64
N VAL A 77 26.54 4.23 4.16
CA VAL A 77 25.36 4.67 4.91
C VAL A 77 24.28 3.59 4.89
N PRO A 78 23.37 3.57 5.88
CA PRO A 78 22.31 2.55 5.92
C PRO A 78 21.26 2.73 4.83
N MET A 79 20.68 1.58 4.42
CA MET A 79 19.53 1.46 3.53
C MET A 79 18.39 0.73 4.26
N LEU A 80 17.18 1.31 4.27
CA LEU A 80 16.01 0.76 4.91
C LEU A 80 14.87 0.58 3.91
N ILE A 81 14.25 -0.59 3.90
CA ILE A 81 13.06 -0.89 3.09
C ILE A 81 11.94 -1.38 4.00
N GLY A 82 10.75 -0.76 3.88
CA GLY A 82 9.51 -1.20 4.52
C GLY A 82 8.65 -2.05 3.59
N SER A 83 7.69 -2.78 4.13
CA SER A 83 6.60 -3.49 3.43
C SER A 83 7.04 -4.29 2.20
N SER A 84 8.11 -5.07 2.31
CA SER A 84 8.76 -5.79 1.19
C SER A 84 7.76 -6.47 0.26
N GLY A 85 7.91 -6.26 -1.04
CA GLY A 85 7.16 -6.97 -2.09
C GLY A 85 5.66 -6.74 -2.04
N ASP A 86 5.24 -5.50 -1.83
CA ASP A 86 3.88 -4.96 -1.82
C ASP A 86 3.08 -5.24 -0.53
N CYS A 87 3.18 -6.41 0.06
CA CYS A 87 2.35 -6.81 1.21
C CYS A 87 3.13 -7.17 2.49
N GLY A 88 4.46 -7.20 2.43
CA GLY A 88 5.33 -7.45 3.59
C GLY A 88 5.16 -8.81 4.26
N THR A 89 4.64 -9.83 3.55
CA THR A 89 4.59 -11.21 4.07
C THR A 89 6.00 -11.78 4.23
N ASN A 90 6.14 -12.83 5.03
CA ASN A 90 7.45 -13.44 5.29
C ASN A 90 8.13 -13.90 3.99
N SER A 91 7.36 -14.46 3.04
CA SER A 91 7.89 -14.88 1.74
C SER A 91 8.38 -13.72 0.88
N ARG A 92 7.77 -12.53 1.01
CA ARG A 92 8.20 -11.31 0.30
C ARG A 92 9.45 -10.72 0.92
N VAL A 93 9.57 -10.74 2.25
CA VAL A 93 10.82 -10.41 2.95
C VAL A 93 11.95 -11.33 2.48
N ASP A 94 11.73 -12.64 2.44
CA ASP A 94 12.71 -13.63 1.96
C ASP A 94 13.12 -13.38 0.51
N MET A 95 12.20 -12.97 -0.34
CA MET A 95 12.48 -12.60 -1.72
C MET A 95 13.43 -11.39 -1.78
N PHE A 96 13.17 -10.33 -1.01
CA PHE A 96 14.02 -9.13 -0.97
C PHE A 96 15.40 -9.43 -0.37
N VAL A 97 15.46 -10.20 0.71
CA VAL A 97 16.72 -10.67 1.30
C VAL A 97 17.55 -11.46 0.28
N ARG A 98 16.91 -12.30 -0.54
CA ARG A 98 17.59 -13.03 -1.62
C ARG A 98 18.12 -12.06 -2.68
N ILE A 99 17.30 -11.11 -3.16
CA ILE A 99 17.73 -10.09 -4.13
C ILE A 99 18.96 -9.33 -3.60
N ILE A 100 18.95 -8.89 -2.34
CA ILE A 100 20.09 -8.18 -1.74
C ILE A 100 21.35 -9.06 -1.73
N LYS A 101 21.23 -10.35 -1.38
CA LYS A 101 22.35 -11.28 -1.39
C LYS A 101 22.91 -11.55 -2.78
N ASP A 102 22.01 -11.70 -3.76
CA ASP A 102 22.39 -11.93 -5.16
C ASP A 102 23.08 -10.68 -5.73
N LEU A 103 22.55 -9.48 -5.49
CA LEU A 103 23.18 -8.21 -5.89
C LEU A 103 24.53 -8.00 -5.21
N ALA A 104 24.66 -8.33 -3.93
CA ALA A 104 25.93 -8.22 -3.24
C ALA A 104 27.00 -9.14 -3.85
N ALA A 105 26.62 -10.34 -4.28
CA ALA A 105 27.50 -11.27 -4.98
C ALA A 105 27.82 -10.79 -6.42
N GLU A 106 26.81 -10.31 -7.15
CA GLU A 106 26.92 -9.84 -8.54
C GLU A 106 27.89 -8.64 -8.65
N HIS A 107 27.83 -7.72 -7.68
CA HIS A 107 28.67 -6.52 -7.62
C HIS A 107 29.90 -6.65 -6.72
N GLU A 108 30.19 -7.86 -6.22
CA GLU A 108 31.36 -8.13 -5.34
C GLU A 108 31.44 -7.14 -4.15
N LEU A 109 30.29 -6.83 -3.53
CA LEU A 109 30.25 -5.82 -2.46
C LEU A 109 31.03 -6.27 -1.23
N PRO A 110 31.74 -5.36 -0.54
CA PRO A 110 32.36 -5.63 0.74
C PRO A 110 31.33 -6.16 1.76
N PRO A 111 31.77 -6.97 2.74
CA PRO A 111 30.88 -7.47 3.77
C PRO A 111 30.08 -6.38 4.49
N PHE A 112 28.78 -6.63 4.72
CA PHE A 112 27.91 -5.75 5.45
C PHE A 112 26.88 -6.54 6.26
N LYS A 113 26.30 -5.91 7.28
CA LYS A 113 25.29 -6.50 8.14
C LYS A 113 23.89 -6.25 7.56
N LEU A 114 23.17 -7.33 7.25
CA LEU A 114 21.77 -7.33 6.82
C LEU A 114 20.89 -7.71 8.00
N ALA A 115 19.93 -6.84 8.33
CA ALA A 115 18.82 -7.14 9.21
C ALA A 115 17.54 -7.33 8.39
N TYR A 116 16.65 -8.20 8.85
CA TYR A 116 15.31 -8.30 8.31
C TYR A 116 14.34 -8.75 9.39
N PHE A 117 13.08 -8.32 9.29
CA PHE A 117 12.05 -8.72 10.25
C PHE A 117 10.78 -9.19 9.55
N TYR A 118 10.09 -10.11 10.23
CA TYR A 118 8.84 -10.69 9.79
C TYR A 118 7.65 -10.00 10.47
N SER A 119 6.53 -9.92 9.75
CA SER A 119 5.28 -9.28 10.22
C SER A 119 4.05 -10.18 10.07
N GLU A 120 4.19 -11.37 9.46
CA GLU A 120 3.06 -12.28 9.24
C GLU A 120 2.63 -12.90 10.56
N LEU A 121 1.31 -12.96 10.79
CA LEU A 121 0.71 -13.40 12.05
C LEU A 121 0.13 -14.80 11.92
N ASP A 122 0.38 -15.64 12.92
CA ASP A 122 -0.30 -16.93 13.05
C ASP A 122 -1.73 -16.73 13.58
N LYS A 123 -2.71 -17.31 12.88
CA LYS A 123 -4.13 -17.23 13.29
C LYS A 123 -4.41 -17.95 14.59
N ALA A 124 -3.64 -19.00 14.92
CA ALA A 124 -3.80 -19.70 16.20
C ALA A 124 -3.35 -18.82 17.38
N ASP A 125 -2.28 -18.04 17.21
CA ASP A 125 -1.82 -17.09 18.20
C ASP A 125 -2.83 -15.95 18.38
N LEU A 126 -3.37 -15.37 17.30
CA LEU A 126 -4.44 -14.37 17.37
C LEU A 126 -5.68 -14.92 18.09
N LYS A 127 -6.07 -16.17 17.76
CA LYS A 127 -7.19 -16.83 18.43
C LYS A 127 -6.93 -17.03 19.92
N SER A 128 -5.73 -17.44 20.30
CA SER A 128 -5.33 -17.60 21.70
C SER A 128 -5.39 -16.28 22.46
N ARG A 129 -4.97 -15.18 21.85
CA ARG A 129 -5.10 -13.83 22.44
C ARG A 129 -6.55 -13.44 22.68
N MET A 130 -7.44 -13.65 21.69
CA MET A 130 -8.88 -13.41 21.84
C MET A 130 -9.47 -14.24 22.99
N ASP A 131 -9.11 -15.53 23.09
CA ASP A 131 -9.58 -16.44 24.15
C ASP A 131 -9.07 -16.02 25.54
N ASN A 132 -7.92 -15.35 25.59
CA ASN A 132 -7.35 -14.78 26.83
C ASN A 132 -7.88 -13.38 27.18
N GLY A 133 -8.78 -12.83 26.35
CA GLY A 133 -9.49 -11.58 26.62
C GLY A 133 -8.95 -10.34 25.92
N ASP A 134 -7.96 -10.46 25.01
CA ASP A 134 -7.55 -9.34 24.18
C ASP A 134 -8.70 -8.94 23.25
N VAL A 135 -8.97 -7.64 23.18
CA VAL A 135 -9.96 -7.06 22.27
C VAL A 135 -9.24 -6.48 21.07
N PHE A 136 -9.58 -6.94 19.90
CA PHE A 136 -9.07 -6.40 18.64
C PHE A 136 -10.05 -5.35 18.14
N GLU A 137 -9.75 -4.09 18.45
CA GLU A 137 -10.62 -2.96 18.12
C GLU A 137 -10.59 -2.66 16.63
N GLY A 138 -11.77 -2.48 16.05
CA GLY A 138 -11.90 -2.10 14.65
C GLY A 138 -11.45 -0.67 14.38
N LEU A 139 -10.79 -0.43 13.26
CA LEU A 139 -10.47 0.88 12.71
C LEU A 139 -11.53 1.30 11.67
N ASP A 140 -11.64 2.60 11.39
CA ASP A 140 -12.51 3.18 10.36
C ASP A 140 -13.98 2.73 10.48
N SER A 141 -14.52 2.80 11.69
CA SER A 141 -15.91 2.41 12.03
C SER A 141 -16.21 0.91 11.87
N ARG A 142 -15.21 0.05 11.78
CA ARG A 142 -15.39 -1.40 11.87
C ARG A 142 -15.72 -1.79 13.30
N GLU A 143 -16.51 -2.86 13.43
CA GLU A 143 -16.73 -3.52 14.73
C GLU A 143 -15.45 -4.26 15.17
N ASN A 144 -15.39 -4.68 16.44
CA ASN A 144 -14.29 -5.48 16.95
C ASN A 144 -14.21 -6.83 16.20
N LEU A 145 -12.98 -7.31 15.98
CA LEU A 145 -12.74 -8.58 15.27
C LEU A 145 -13.44 -9.75 15.97
N THR A 146 -14.17 -10.53 15.20
CA THR A 146 -14.85 -11.73 15.69
C THR A 146 -14.01 -12.99 15.41
N ALA A 147 -14.25 -14.06 16.19
CA ALA A 147 -13.60 -15.35 15.95
C ALA A 147 -13.97 -15.95 14.58
N GLU A 148 -15.16 -15.63 14.05
CA GLU A 148 -15.60 -16.06 12.73
C GLU A 148 -14.83 -15.34 11.62
N GLU A 149 -14.65 -14.02 11.71
CA GLU A 149 -13.86 -13.25 10.74
C GLU A 149 -12.39 -13.70 10.74
N LEU A 150 -11.81 -13.92 11.93
CA LEU A 150 -10.46 -14.48 12.05
C LEU A 150 -10.34 -15.85 11.39
N ALA A 151 -11.31 -16.75 11.62
CA ALA A 151 -11.31 -18.09 11.01
C ALA A 151 -11.36 -18.02 9.47
N ASN A 152 -12.16 -17.10 8.93
CA ASN A 152 -12.34 -16.88 7.49
C ASN A 152 -11.18 -16.10 6.84
N THR A 153 -10.30 -15.46 7.60
CA THR A 153 -9.14 -14.76 7.08
C THR A 153 -8.15 -15.74 6.48
N THR A 154 -7.66 -15.44 5.27
CA THR A 154 -6.67 -16.26 4.56
C THR A 154 -5.28 -16.01 5.13
N ARG A 155 -4.90 -14.75 5.30
CA ARG A 155 -3.58 -14.31 5.77
C ARG A 155 -3.70 -12.99 6.53
N ALA A 156 -2.87 -12.80 7.55
CA ALA A 156 -2.82 -11.59 8.35
C ALA A 156 -1.37 -11.13 8.58
N VAL A 157 -1.17 -9.82 8.68
CA VAL A 157 0.11 -9.19 9.01
C VAL A 157 -0.08 -8.13 10.08
N ALA A 158 0.95 -7.92 10.90
CA ALA A 158 1.06 -6.76 11.77
C ALA A 158 1.74 -5.61 11.01
N VAL A 159 1.30 -4.38 11.24
CA VAL A 159 1.90 -3.18 10.65
C VAL A 159 2.94 -2.62 11.63
N ALA A 160 4.21 -2.85 11.34
CA ALA A 160 5.30 -2.40 12.19
C ALA A 160 5.38 -0.87 12.26
N GLY A 161 5.52 -0.34 13.48
CA GLY A 161 5.97 1.03 13.71
C GLY A 161 7.49 1.14 13.57
N VAL A 162 8.07 2.15 14.20
CA VAL A 162 9.53 2.41 14.13
C VAL A 162 10.39 1.37 14.86
N HIS A 163 9.84 0.61 15.81
CA HIS A 163 10.60 -0.21 16.74
C HIS A 163 11.49 -1.29 16.10
N PRO A 164 11.00 -2.12 15.13
CA PRO A 164 11.87 -3.11 14.49
C PRO A 164 13.03 -2.48 13.71
N PHE A 165 12.81 -1.32 13.12
CA PHE A 165 13.88 -0.56 12.44
C PHE A 165 14.89 0.00 13.44
N LEU A 166 14.42 0.52 14.61
CA LEU A 166 15.29 1.05 15.66
C LEU A 166 16.18 -0.05 16.25
N GLU A 167 15.63 -1.24 16.52
CA GLU A 167 16.43 -2.37 17.00
C GLU A 167 17.47 -2.84 15.97
N ALA A 168 17.09 -2.89 14.70
CA ALA A 168 18.00 -3.23 13.62
C ALA A 168 19.15 -2.20 13.47
N LEU A 169 18.82 -0.90 13.55
CA LEU A 169 19.84 0.19 13.54
C LEU A 169 20.73 0.11 14.78
N ALA A 170 20.17 -0.12 15.97
CA ALA A 170 20.94 -0.27 17.20
C ALA A 170 21.88 -1.49 17.17
N ALA A 171 21.49 -2.56 16.45
CA ALA A 171 22.36 -3.70 16.18
C ALA A 171 23.45 -3.39 15.13
N GLY A 172 23.48 -2.20 14.54
CA GLY A 172 24.44 -1.76 13.54
C GLY A 172 24.20 -2.38 12.16
N ALA A 173 22.95 -2.57 11.77
CA ALA A 173 22.63 -3.06 10.43
C ALA A 173 22.92 -1.99 9.37
N ASP A 174 23.53 -2.41 8.28
CA ASP A 174 23.82 -1.58 7.10
C ASP A 174 22.66 -1.59 6.10
N VAL A 175 21.92 -2.71 6.03
CA VAL A 175 20.73 -2.89 5.21
C VAL A 175 19.62 -3.48 6.08
N ILE A 176 18.42 -2.91 6.00
CA ILE A 176 17.26 -3.39 6.76
C ILE A 176 16.11 -3.66 5.79
N ILE A 177 15.59 -4.89 5.81
CA ILE A 177 14.46 -5.33 4.99
C ILE A 177 13.29 -5.65 5.92
N GLY A 178 12.22 -4.87 5.82
CA GLY A 178 11.05 -4.98 6.70
C GLY A 178 9.92 -5.82 6.11
N GLY A 179 9.20 -6.53 6.99
CA GLY A 179 7.85 -7.00 6.75
C GLY A 179 6.85 -5.83 6.63
N ARG A 180 5.55 -6.10 6.66
CA ARG A 180 4.54 -5.02 6.59
C ARG A 180 4.79 -4.00 7.69
N SER A 181 4.89 -2.77 7.32
CA SER A 181 5.21 -1.65 8.19
C SER A 181 4.40 -0.42 7.80
N SER A 182 4.23 0.51 8.74
CA SER A 182 3.71 1.84 8.42
C SER A 182 4.66 2.53 7.44
N ASP A 183 4.10 3.10 6.40
CA ASP A 183 4.84 3.74 5.30
C ASP A 183 5.76 4.87 5.83
N VAL A 184 5.32 5.54 6.91
CA VAL A 184 6.09 6.57 7.62
C VAL A 184 7.25 6.01 8.46
N ALA A 185 7.10 4.80 9.00
CA ALA A 185 8.04 4.27 10.00
C ALA A 185 9.47 4.09 9.48
N VAL A 186 9.61 3.66 8.23
CA VAL A 186 10.91 3.44 7.58
C VAL A 186 11.74 4.73 7.46
N PHE A 187 11.07 5.88 7.36
CA PHE A 187 11.71 7.21 7.29
C PHE A 187 11.89 7.85 8.67
N ALA A 188 10.95 7.61 9.61
CA ALA A 188 11.00 8.18 10.94
C ALA A 188 12.08 7.51 11.83
N ALA A 189 12.27 6.20 11.69
CA ALA A 189 13.19 5.43 12.51
C ALA A 189 14.64 5.94 12.48
N PRO A 190 15.26 6.27 11.32
CA PRO A 190 16.59 6.84 11.28
C PRO A 190 16.74 8.13 12.09
N ALA A 191 15.77 9.05 11.98
CA ALA A 191 15.83 10.32 12.69
C ALA A 191 15.68 10.14 14.21
N ILE A 192 14.79 9.25 14.64
CA ILE A 192 14.64 8.90 16.06
C ILE A 192 15.91 8.22 16.59
N HIS A 193 16.50 7.30 15.82
CA HIS A 193 17.77 6.62 16.19
C HIS A 193 18.91 7.61 16.40
N GLU A 194 19.01 8.62 15.57
CA GLU A 194 20.05 9.68 15.67
C GLU A 194 19.73 10.75 16.71
N GLY A 195 18.57 10.67 17.38
CA GLY A 195 18.18 11.55 18.49
C GLY A 195 17.50 12.85 18.07
N PHE A 196 16.96 12.93 16.85
CA PHE A 196 16.13 14.06 16.42
C PHE A 196 14.72 14.00 17.02
N PRO A 197 14.01 15.16 17.12
CA PRO A 197 12.68 15.21 17.71
C PRO A 197 11.68 14.29 16.98
N PRO A 198 10.89 13.47 17.68
CA PRO A 198 9.90 12.59 17.07
C PRO A 198 8.92 13.30 16.15
N GLU A 199 8.48 14.52 16.51
CA GLU A 199 7.58 15.34 15.66
C GLU A 199 8.17 15.64 14.30
N HIS A 200 9.48 15.90 14.22
CA HIS A 200 10.19 16.13 12.95
C HIS A 200 10.40 14.83 12.19
N ALA A 201 10.73 13.75 12.90
CA ALA A 201 10.93 12.43 12.32
C ALA A 201 9.67 11.89 11.66
N TYR A 202 8.54 11.88 12.36
CA TYR A 202 7.26 11.40 11.84
C TYR A 202 6.71 12.31 10.73
N TYR A 203 6.86 13.63 10.87
CA TYR A 203 6.44 14.55 9.82
C TYR A 203 7.25 14.35 8.54
N ALA A 204 8.57 14.22 8.65
CA ALA A 204 9.41 13.93 7.49
C ALA A 204 8.99 12.62 6.82
N GLY A 205 8.72 11.58 7.61
CA GLY A 205 8.20 10.31 7.12
C GLY A 205 6.90 10.48 6.34
N LYS A 206 5.92 11.22 6.88
CA LYS A 206 4.63 11.49 6.22
C LYS A 206 4.76 12.16 4.86
N VAL A 207 5.76 13.01 4.67
CA VAL A 207 5.97 13.67 3.37
C VAL A 207 6.83 12.84 2.43
N LEU A 208 7.77 12.05 2.97
CA LEU A 208 8.71 11.26 2.16
C LEU A 208 8.13 9.93 1.68
N GLU A 209 7.10 9.38 2.33
CA GLU A 209 6.53 8.06 2.01
C GLU A 209 6.09 7.93 0.55
N CYS A 210 5.55 9.00 -0.03
CA CYS A 210 5.14 9.06 -1.44
C CYS A 210 6.12 9.83 -2.34
N ALA A 211 7.33 10.13 -1.86
CA ALA A 211 8.40 10.81 -2.59
C ALA A 211 7.90 12.08 -3.34
N SER A 212 8.06 12.11 -4.66
CA SER A 212 7.78 13.30 -5.48
C SER A 212 6.31 13.70 -5.61
N PHE A 213 5.37 13.02 -4.92
CA PHE A 213 3.98 13.47 -4.85
C PHE A 213 3.82 14.78 -4.07
N CYS A 214 4.81 15.12 -3.21
CA CYS A 214 4.89 16.42 -2.56
C CYS A 214 5.53 17.53 -3.42
N ALA A 215 5.79 17.29 -4.71
CA ALA A 215 6.46 18.22 -5.62
C ALA A 215 5.58 18.59 -6.82
N GLU A 216 5.87 19.75 -7.44
CA GLU A 216 5.22 20.24 -8.66
C GLU A 216 6.24 20.69 -9.73
N PRO A 217 5.93 20.59 -11.05
CA PRO A 217 4.74 19.93 -11.58
C PRO A 217 4.71 18.47 -11.16
N TYR A 218 3.50 17.94 -10.99
CA TYR A 218 3.32 16.56 -10.54
C TYR A 218 4.01 15.57 -11.48
N GLY A 219 4.71 14.62 -10.89
CA GLY A 219 5.40 13.54 -11.62
C GLY A 219 5.81 12.43 -10.65
N ALA A 220 5.48 11.18 -11.02
CA ALA A 220 5.75 10.04 -10.16
C ALA A 220 7.19 9.52 -10.31
N LYS A 221 7.67 8.82 -9.28
CA LYS A 221 8.93 8.05 -9.26
C LYS A 221 10.21 8.89 -9.36
N GLU A 222 10.11 10.17 -9.06
CA GLU A 222 11.25 11.05 -8.87
C GLU A 222 11.68 11.07 -7.39
N SER A 223 12.97 11.25 -7.14
CA SER A 223 13.52 11.28 -5.79
C SER A 223 13.30 12.60 -5.08
N VAL A 224 13.13 12.51 -3.75
CA VAL A 224 13.00 13.65 -2.84
C VAL A 224 13.95 13.46 -1.66
N ILE A 225 14.46 14.55 -1.11
CA ILE A 225 15.28 14.56 0.12
C ILE A 225 14.53 15.26 1.23
N GLY A 226 14.40 14.59 2.37
CA GLY A 226 14.07 15.21 3.64
C GLY A 226 15.34 15.59 4.40
N THR A 227 15.42 16.83 4.85
CA THR A 227 16.46 17.29 5.77
C THR A 227 15.81 17.63 7.10
N ILE A 228 16.20 16.92 8.16
CA ILE A 228 15.63 17.01 9.50
C ILE A 228 16.65 17.69 10.41
N THR A 229 16.23 18.72 11.12
CA THR A 229 17.01 19.38 12.16
C THR A 229 16.31 19.30 13.51
N HIS A 230 16.90 19.85 14.55
CA HIS A 230 16.21 19.96 15.84
C HIS A 230 15.12 21.04 15.86
N ASP A 231 15.07 21.91 14.85
CA ASP A 231 14.17 23.06 14.80
C ASP A 231 13.12 22.96 13.67
N ASP A 232 13.41 22.22 12.60
CA ASP A 232 12.58 22.18 11.38
C ASP A 232 12.78 20.91 10.55
N VAL A 233 11.86 20.75 9.58
CA VAL A 233 11.99 19.80 8.48
C VAL A 233 12.01 20.57 7.16
N LYS A 234 12.88 20.18 6.24
CA LYS A 234 12.92 20.70 4.87
C LYS A 234 12.74 19.56 3.88
N VAL A 235 11.99 19.82 2.83
CA VAL A 235 11.73 18.83 1.76
C VAL A 235 12.14 19.43 0.43
N THR A 236 13.01 18.73 -0.29
CA THR A 236 13.61 19.19 -1.55
C THR A 236 13.38 18.19 -2.67
N ALA A 237 12.79 18.63 -3.78
CA ALA A 237 12.65 17.81 -4.99
C ALA A 237 13.97 17.69 -5.74
N MET A 238 14.31 16.48 -6.19
CA MET A 238 15.59 16.23 -6.85
C MET A 238 15.51 16.25 -8.38
N ALA A 239 14.35 15.98 -8.97
CA ALA A 239 14.16 16.11 -10.42
C ALA A 239 14.34 17.58 -10.86
N PRO A 240 15.15 17.88 -11.89
CA PRO A 240 15.47 19.27 -12.27
C PRO A 240 14.25 20.14 -12.61
N HIS A 241 13.18 19.52 -13.10
CA HIS A 241 11.94 20.18 -13.51
C HIS A 241 10.90 20.33 -12.38
N GLN A 242 11.16 19.76 -11.20
CA GLN A 242 10.26 19.77 -10.04
C GLN A 242 10.76 20.66 -8.91
N ARG A 243 9.82 21.11 -8.10
CA ARG A 243 10.06 21.84 -6.85
C ARG A 243 9.05 21.47 -5.78
N CYS A 244 9.46 21.45 -4.54
CA CYS A 244 8.57 21.38 -3.39
C CYS A 244 8.11 22.80 -3.06
N THR A 245 6.83 23.08 -3.29
CA THR A 245 6.21 24.37 -2.94
C THR A 245 5.43 24.23 -1.64
N VAL A 246 5.12 25.38 -1.03
CA VAL A 246 4.25 25.40 0.15
C VAL A 246 2.93 24.67 -0.12
N ALA A 247 2.32 24.88 -1.28
CA ALA A 247 1.04 24.28 -1.64
C ALA A 247 1.16 22.77 -1.86
N SER A 248 2.20 22.31 -2.59
CA SER A 248 2.36 20.88 -2.89
C SER A 248 2.72 20.06 -1.64
N VAL A 249 3.57 20.59 -0.76
CA VAL A 249 3.96 19.89 0.47
C VAL A 249 2.82 19.88 1.49
N ALA A 250 2.15 21.02 1.71
CA ALA A 250 1.01 21.07 2.63
C ALA A 250 -0.15 20.20 2.13
N GLY A 251 -0.47 20.24 0.84
CA GLY A 251 -1.50 19.40 0.24
C GLY A 251 -1.21 17.92 0.41
N HIS A 252 0.06 17.52 0.17
CA HIS A 252 0.48 16.14 0.37
C HIS A 252 0.46 15.72 1.85
N ALA A 253 0.91 16.56 2.77
CA ALA A 253 0.88 16.24 4.21
C ALA A 253 -0.53 16.01 4.77
N MET A 254 -1.57 16.57 4.13
CA MET A 254 -2.96 16.54 4.61
C MET A 254 -3.89 15.56 3.87
N TYR A 255 -3.39 14.79 2.88
CA TYR A 255 -4.23 13.89 2.10
C TYR A 255 -4.58 12.58 2.83
N GLU A 256 -5.56 11.81 2.32
CA GLU A 256 -5.94 10.44 2.74
C GLU A 256 -6.47 10.25 4.17
N ARG A 257 -6.91 11.28 4.84
CA ARG A 257 -7.38 11.18 6.23
C ARG A 257 -8.71 11.87 6.44
N SER A 258 -9.53 11.30 7.32
CA SER A 258 -10.78 11.92 7.76
C SER A 258 -10.53 13.22 8.53
N ASN A 259 -9.44 13.28 9.32
CA ASN A 259 -8.93 14.53 9.90
C ASN A 259 -7.53 14.83 9.32
N PRO A 260 -7.40 15.86 8.46
CA PRO A 260 -6.15 16.15 7.75
C PRO A 260 -4.99 16.58 8.66
N TYR A 261 -5.26 16.90 9.92
CA TYR A 261 -4.24 17.40 10.84
C TYR A 261 -3.64 16.35 11.75
N PHE A 262 -4.24 15.16 11.83
CA PHE A 262 -3.83 14.13 12.78
C PHE A 262 -3.44 12.83 12.08
N GLU A 263 -2.29 12.29 12.47
CA GLU A 263 -1.80 10.99 12.04
C GLU A 263 -1.49 10.12 13.25
N TYR A 264 -2.10 8.93 13.35
CA TYR A 264 -1.90 8.02 14.46
C TYR A 264 -0.86 6.95 14.12
N PHE A 265 0.05 6.72 15.05
CA PHE A 265 1.07 5.68 14.97
C PHE A 265 1.02 4.77 16.20
N ALA A 266 1.71 3.63 16.13
CA ALA A 266 1.91 2.78 17.30
C ALA A 266 2.63 3.57 18.41
N GLY A 267 1.88 3.95 19.46
CA GLY A 267 2.39 4.69 20.62
C GLY A 267 2.31 6.22 20.53
N GLY A 268 1.78 6.82 19.45
CA GLY A 268 1.70 8.28 19.38
C GLY A 268 0.81 8.85 18.29
N LEU A 269 0.69 10.15 18.34
CA LEU A 269 -0.06 10.99 17.40
C LEU A 269 0.84 12.12 16.90
N LEU A 270 0.92 12.30 15.60
CA LEU A 270 1.46 13.51 14.97
C LEU A 270 0.34 14.53 14.80
N ASP A 271 0.47 15.67 15.46
CA ASP A 271 -0.43 16.82 15.35
C ASP A 271 0.20 17.88 14.44
N MET A 272 -0.40 18.07 13.28
CA MET A 272 0.03 19.01 12.24
C MET A 272 -0.83 20.29 12.20
N SER A 273 -1.75 20.48 13.16
CA SER A 273 -2.70 21.59 13.17
C SER A 273 -2.04 22.98 13.26
N ASN A 274 -0.81 23.04 13.77
CA ASN A 274 -0.02 24.25 13.90
C ASN A 274 1.17 24.29 12.94
N CYS A 275 1.23 23.43 11.93
CA CYS A 275 2.31 23.46 10.95
C CYS A 275 2.35 24.78 10.18
N VAL A 276 3.54 25.35 10.08
CA VAL A 276 3.85 26.54 9.28
C VAL A 276 4.74 26.09 8.13
N TYR A 277 4.34 26.46 6.93
CA TYR A 277 5.05 26.14 5.69
C TYR A 277 5.65 27.39 5.08
N GLU A 278 6.94 27.39 4.80
CA GLU A 278 7.67 28.50 4.23
C GLU A 278 8.49 28.05 3.02
N GLN A 279 8.46 28.82 1.93
CA GLN A 279 9.36 28.57 0.81
C GLN A 279 10.78 28.95 1.24
N TYR A 280 11.64 27.95 1.43
CA TYR A 280 13.01 28.15 1.91
C TYR A 280 13.95 28.62 0.79
N ASP A 281 13.84 27.98 -0.38
CA ASP A 281 14.49 28.37 -1.62
C ASP A 281 13.60 27.99 -2.82
N GLU A 282 14.09 28.09 -4.04
CA GLU A 282 13.32 27.84 -5.26
C GLU A 282 12.71 26.42 -5.32
N ARG A 283 13.33 25.43 -4.66
CA ARG A 283 12.97 24.01 -4.77
C ARG A 283 12.63 23.33 -3.44
N THR A 284 12.74 24.05 -2.34
CA THR A 284 12.67 23.52 -0.97
C THR A 284 11.62 24.22 -0.16
N THR A 285 10.73 23.48 0.47
CA THR A 285 9.81 23.97 1.50
C THR A 285 10.34 23.60 2.89
N ARG A 286 10.30 24.56 3.80
CA ARG A 286 10.59 24.42 5.23
C ARG A 286 9.29 24.31 6.02
N ILE A 287 9.27 23.41 7.01
CA ILE A 287 8.12 23.14 7.85
C ILE A 287 8.51 23.20 9.32
N THR A 288 7.68 23.88 10.13
CA THR A 288 7.79 23.99 11.58
C THR A 288 6.42 23.88 12.23
N GLY A 289 6.36 23.72 13.56
CA GLY A 289 5.12 23.75 14.34
C GLY A 289 4.39 22.40 14.45
N GLN A 290 4.93 21.32 13.86
CA GLN A 290 4.47 19.96 14.09
C GLN A 290 4.73 19.54 15.55
N ARG A 291 3.87 18.67 16.09
CA ARG A 291 3.97 18.20 17.45
C ARG A 291 3.70 16.70 17.53
N TYR A 292 4.52 15.98 18.28
CA TYR A 292 4.26 14.58 18.62
C TYR A 292 3.62 14.48 20.01
N VAL A 293 2.52 13.75 20.10
CA VAL A 293 1.79 13.50 21.33
C VAL A 293 1.86 12.01 21.63
N PRO A 294 2.63 11.58 22.65
CA PRO A 294 2.65 10.19 23.05
C PRO A 294 1.25 9.75 23.56
N ILE A 295 0.84 8.54 23.21
CA ILE A 295 -0.38 7.92 23.74
C ILE A 295 0.00 7.11 24.97
N GLU A 296 -0.64 7.40 26.12
CA GLU A 296 -0.42 6.67 27.36
C GLU A 296 -1.15 5.32 27.33
N GLY A 297 -0.56 4.32 27.96
CA GLY A 297 -1.12 2.97 28.09
C GLY A 297 -0.44 1.95 27.18
N ASP A 298 -1.12 0.81 26.96
CA ASP A 298 -0.60 -0.25 26.09
C ASP A 298 -0.49 0.22 24.64
N VAL A 299 0.63 -0.13 24.01
CA VAL A 299 0.83 0.16 22.59
C VAL A 299 -0.14 -0.69 21.78
N LYS A 300 -0.85 -0.06 20.84
CA LYS A 300 -1.73 -0.76 19.91
C LYS A 300 -1.03 -0.85 18.55
N VAL A 301 -0.93 -2.07 18.03
CA VAL A 301 -0.36 -2.35 16.70
C VAL A 301 -1.51 -2.62 15.75
N LYS A 302 -1.52 -1.93 14.60
CA LYS A 302 -2.47 -2.20 13.50
C LYS A 302 -2.21 -3.59 12.94
N ILE A 303 -3.28 -4.34 12.67
CA ILE A 303 -3.24 -5.61 11.96
C ILE A 303 -4.13 -5.55 10.72
N GLU A 304 -3.64 -6.10 9.62
CA GLU A 304 -4.33 -6.21 8.35
C GLU A 304 -4.57 -7.66 8.00
N GLY A 305 -5.74 -7.99 7.46
CA GLY A 305 -6.07 -9.35 7.06
C GLY A 305 -6.82 -9.38 5.75
N SER A 306 -6.56 -10.40 4.95
CA SER A 306 -7.19 -10.63 3.67
C SER A 306 -7.92 -11.97 3.65
N ARG A 307 -9.14 -11.99 3.08
CA ARG A 307 -9.97 -13.18 2.90
C ARG A 307 -10.25 -13.42 1.44
N ARG A 308 -10.06 -14.66 0.98
CA ARG A 308 -10.49 -15.10 -0.34
C ARG A 308 -12.02 -15.14 -0.42
N LEU A 309 -12.57 -14.60 -1.50
CA LEU A 309 -14.01 -14.69 -1.83
C LEU A 309 -14.32 -15.79 -2.85
N GLY A 310 -13.44 -16.03 -3.78
CA GLY A 310 -13.64 -16.98 -4.87
C GLY A 310 -12.91 -16.57 -6.14
N GLU A 311 -13.16 -17.28 -7.24
CA GLU A 311 -12.67 -16.92 -8.56
C GLU A 311 -13.53 -15.80 -9.16
N LYS A 312 -12.94 -14.91 -9.93
CA LYS A 312 -13.61 -13.74 -10.51
C LYS A 312 -13.50 -13.74 -12.03
N TYR A 313 -14.62 -13.43 -12.68
CA TYR A 313 -14.73 -13.18 -14.11
C TYR A 313 -15.34 -11.83 -14.38
N LEU A 314 -15.03 -11.25 -15.55
CA LEU A 314 -15.54 -9.97 -16.01
C LEU A 314 -16.22 -10.11 -17.36
N GLY A 315 -17.41 -9.52 -17.50
CA GLY A 315 -18.09 -9.28 -18.76
C GLY A 315 -18.17 -7.79 -19.04
N ILE A 316 -18.15 -7.37 -20.30
CA ILE A 316 -18.17 -5.95 -20.67
C ILE A 316 -19.23 -5.72 -21.74
N ALA A 317 -20.19 -4.84 -21.44
CA ALA A 317 -21.30 -4.50 -22.34
C ALA A 317 -21.45 -2.99 -22.49
N GLY A 318 -21.59 -2.53 -23.74
CA GLY A 318 -21.90 -1.14 -24.07
C GLY A 318 -23.38 -0.93 -24.31
N ILE A 319 -23.95 0.15 -23.81
CA ILE A 319 -25.37 0.53 -23.97
C ILE A 319 -25.44 1.91 -24.61
N ARG A 320 -26.22 2.02 -25.72
CA ARG A 320 -26.34 3.27 -26.48
C ARG A 320 -27.76 3.80 -26.59
N ASP A 321 -28.76 2.96 -26.34
CA ASP A 321 -30.17 3.37 -26.42
C ASP A 321 -30.53 4.36 -25.29
N PRO A 322 -31.01 5.59 -25.59
CA PRO A 322 -31.28 6.61 -24.57
C PRO A 322 -32.34 6.20 -23.53
N TYR A 323 -33.35 5.41 -23.94
CA TYR A 323 -34.37 4.96 -23.01
C TYR A 323 -33.83 3.89 -22.06
N THR A 324 -33.03 2.96 -22.55
CA THR A 324 -32.32 1.97 -21.73
C THR A 324 -31.36 2.64 -20.77
N ILE A 325 -30.62 3.65 -21.23
CA ILE A 325 -29.66 4.44 -20.38
C ILE A 325 -30.43 5.11 -19.23
N ALA A 326 -31.56 5.76 -19.54
CA ALA A 326 -32.38 6.44 -18.52
C ALA A 326 -32.99 5.49 -17.47
N ASN A 327 -33.12 4.21 -17.80
CA ASN A 327 -33.75 3.18 -16.96
C ASN A 327 -32.74 2.04 -16.61
N ILE A 328 -31.46 2.32 -16.61
CA ILE A 328 -30.40 1.28 -16.48
C ILE A 328 -30.57 0.45 -15.21
N ASP A 329 -30.93 1.06 -14.08
CA ASP A 329 -31.06 0.36 -12.81
C ASP A 329 -32.20 -0.70 -12.91
N THR A 330 -33.33 -0.38 -13.52
CA THR A 330 -34.41 -1.32 -13.76
C THR A 330 -33.96 -2.49 -14.64
N VAL A 331 -33.16 -2.20 -15.68
CA VAL A 331 -32.60 -3.24 -16.55
C VAL A 331 -31.69 -4.18 -15.75
N LEU A 332 -30.78 -3.62 -14.91
CA LEU A 332 -29.87 -4.44 -14.11
C LEU A 332 -30.59 -5.23 -13.02
N ASP A 333 -31.70 -4.71 -12.47
CA ASP A 333 -32.54 -5.47 -11.52
C ASP A 333 -33.24 -6.67 -12.18
N LEU A 334 -33.71 -6.50 -13.42
CA LEU A 334 -34.22 -7.64 -14.21
C LEU A 334 -33.12 -8.70 -14.43
N VAL A 335 -31.91 -8.26 -14.77
CA VAL A 335 -30.75 -9.17 -14.93
C VAL A 335 -30.42 -9.91 -13.63
N ARG A 336 -30.38 -9.21 -12.48
CA ARG A 336 -30.17 -9.85 -11.17
C ARG A 336 -31.24 -10.91 -10.87
N ALA A 337 -32.49 -10.61 -11.14
CA ALA A 337 -33.59 -11.54 -10.91
C ALA A 337 -33.47 -12.83 -11.76
N GLU A 338 -33.10 -12.69 -13.04
CA GLU A 338 -32.92 -13.84 -13.95
C GLU A 338 -31.74 -14.71 -13.52
N VAL A 339 -30.59 -14.07 -13.14
CA VAL A 339 -29.40 -14.80 -12.64
C VAL A 339 -29.74 -15.50 -11.33
N ALA A 340 -30.46 -14.86 -10.40
CA ALA A 340 -30.84 -15.45 -9.13
C ALA A 340 -31.81 -16.66 -9.32
N ALA A 341 -32.71 -16.58 -10.30
CA ALA A 341 -33.60 -17.70 -10.62
C ALA A 341 -32.85 -18.94 -11.15
N GLN A 342 -31.79 -18.72 -11.95
CA GLN A 342 -31.01 -19.80 -12.54
C GLN A 342 -30.02 -20.42 -11.52
N PHE A 343 -29.36 -19.60 -10.69
CA PHE A 343 -28.38 -20.04 -9.71
C PHE A 343 -28.97 -20.12 -8.30
N LYS A 344 -30.19 -20.56 -8.21
CA LYS A 344 -30.89 -20.77 -6.95
C LYS A 344 -30.10 -21.72 -6.04
N ASP A 345 -30.00 -21.39 -4.76
CA ASP A 345 -29.29 -22.15 -3.72
C ASP A 345 -27.76 -22.23 -3.92
N ILE A 346 -27.19 -21.41 -4.79
CA ILE A 346 -25.75 -21.31 -5.02
C ILE A 346 -25.25 -19.95 -4.46
N SER A 347 -24.11 -19.98 -3.74
CA SER A 347 -23.46 -18.76 -3.26
C SER A 347 -22.60 -18.14 -4.35
N TYR A 348 -22.87 -16.90 -4.69
CA TYR A 348 -22.08 -16.09 -5.63
C TYR A 348 -22.25 -14.60 -5.32
N HIS A 349 -21.34 -13.78 -5.88
CA HIS A 349 -21.50 -12.33 -5.92
C HIS A 349 -21.62 -11.90 -7.38
N LEU A 350 -22.59 -11.05 -7.68
CA LEU A 350 -22.79 -10.43 -8.99
C LEU A 350 -22.90 -8.92 -8.80
N ASN A 351 -21.95 -8.19 -9.37
CA ASN A 351 -21.90 -6.75 -9.31
C ASN A 351 -21.87 -6.15 -10.72
N PHE A 352 -22.39 -4.93 -10.84
CA PHE A 352 -22.39 -4.15 -12.08
C PHE A 352 -21.76 -2.79 -11.81
N ARG A 353 -20.67 -2.48 -12.50
CA ARG A 353 -20.08 -1.14 -12.51
C ARG A 353 -20.50 -0.42 -13.78
N VAL A 354 -21.25 0.66 -13.61
CA VAL A 354 -21.85 1.39 -14.74
C VAL A 354 -21.06 2.68 -14.99
N PHE A 355 -20.03 2.57 -15.81
CA PHE A 355 -19.26 3.75 -16.23
C PHE A 355 -20.10 4.66 -17.12
N GLY A 356 -20.07 5.96 -16.84
CA GLY A 356 -20.98 6.96 -17.39
C GLY A 356 -22.16 7.29 -16.48
N LYS A 357 -22.30 6.55 -15.33
CA LYS A 357 -23.25 6.83 -14.25
C LYS A 357 -22.50 6.90 -12.90
N ASP A 358 -22.20 5.76 -12.30
CA ASP A 358 -21.64 5.62 -10.94
C ASP A 358 -20.51 4.58 -10.82
N GLY A 359 -19.97 4.13 -11.94
CA GLY A 359 -19.02 2.99 -11.99
C GLY A 359 -17.72 3.18 -11.21
N VAL A 360 -17.34 4.41 -10.84
CA VAL A 360 -16.15 4.72 -10.02
C VAL A 360 -16.48 4.75 -8.54
N MET A 361 -17.48 5.55 -8.13
CA MET A 361 -17.80 5.79 -6.73
C MET A 361 -18.93 4.91 -6.18
N GLY A 362 -19.65 4.20 -7.05
CA GLY A 362 -20.79 3.37 -6.63
C GLY A 362 -21.87 4.19 -5.91
N GLU A 363 -22.31 3.71 -4.76
CA GLU A 363 -23.35 4.37 -3.94
C GLU A 363 -22.91 5.74 -3.37
N LEU A 364 -21.62 6.04 -3.40
CA LEU A 364 -21.09 7.33 -2.94
C LEU A 364 -21.08 8.40 -4.04
N GLU A 365 -21.51 8.08 -5.27
CA GLU A 365 -21.59 9.04 -6.38
C GLU A 365 -22.66 10.12 -6.08
N PRO A 366 -22.26 11.41 -5.92
CA PRO A 366 -23.21 12.46 -5.59
C PRO A 366 -24.04 12.94 -6.79
N VAL A 367 -23.60 12.64 -8.04
CA VAL A 367 -24.29 13.05 -9.26
C VAL A 367 -25.23 11.95 -9.72
N THR A 368 -26.53 12.14 -9.54
CA THR A 368 -27.56 11.17 -9.90
C THR A 368 -28.05 11.29 -11.36
N GLU A 369 -27.83 12.42 -12.01
CA GLU A 369 -28.23 12.66 -13.40
C GLU A 369 -27.24 11.98 -14.37
N ILE A 370 -27.74 11.08 -15.19
CA ILE A 370 -26.93 10.44 -16.25
C ILE A 370 -26.86 11.41 -17.46
N ARG A 371 -25.66 11.93 -17.72
CA ARG A 371 -25.39 12.86 -18.85
C ARG A 371 -24.68 12.17 -20.01
N SER A 372 -24.25 10.96 -19.81
CA SER A 372 -23.52 10.18 -20.82
C SER A 372 -24.48 9.75 -21.94
N HIS A 373 -24.01 9.81 -23.19
CA HIS A 373 -24.78 9.34 -24.33
C HIS A 373 -24.61 7.83 -24.59
N GLU A 374 -23.70 7.19 -23.87
CA GLU A 374 -23.50 5.74 -23.83
C GLU A 374 -22.98 5.32 -22.47
N LEU A 375 -23.25 4.08 -22.06
CA LEU A 375 -22.75 3.49 -20.83
C LEU A 375 -21.87 2.28 -21.12
N CYS A 376 -20.85 2.07 -20.30
CA CYS A 376 -20.11 0.82 -20.25
C CYS A 376 -20.46 0.11 -18.95
N VAL A 377 -21.03 -1.08 -19.04
CA VAL A 377 -21.36 -1.93 -17.90
C VAL A 377 -20.30 -3.03 -17.80
N VAL A 378 -19.53 -3.00 -16.73
CA VAL A 378 -18.64 -4.10 -16.34
C VAL A 378 -19.39 -5.00 -15.38
N VAL A 379 -19.58 -6.24 -15.77
CA VAL A 379 -20.24 -7.28 -14.98
C VAL A 379 -19.17 -8.06 -14.25
N GLU A 380 -19.20 -8.06 -12.93
CA GLU A 380 -18.25 -8.79 -12.08
C GLU A 380 -19.00 -9.97 -11.43
N GLY A 381 -18.61 -11.20 -11.77
CA GLY A 381 -19.10 -12.41 -11.11
C GLY A 381 -17.99 -13.05 -10.28
N VAL A 382 -18.29 -13.38 -9.02
CA VAL A 382 -17.38 -14.09 -8.11
C VAL A 382 -18.11 -15.30 -7.53
N ALA A 383 -17.44 -16.45 -7.59
CA ALA A 383 -17.96 -17.69 -7.02
C ALA A 383 -16.80 -18.59 -6.56
N GLU A 384 -17.13 -19.65 -5.82
CA GLU A 384 -16.11 -20.55 -5.24
C GLU A 384 -15.23 -21.21 -6.29
N THR A 385 -15.80 -21.61 -7.44
CA THR A 385 -15.04 -22.23 -8.54
C THR A 385 -15.02 -21.35 -9.79
N SER A 386 -14.02 -21.55 -10.65
CA SER A 386 -13.84 -20.84 -11.91
C SER A 386 -15.05 -21.03 -12.85
N GLU A 387 -15.52 -22.27 -12.99
CA GLU A 387 -16.64 -22.61 -13.87
C GLU A 387 -17.94 -21.94 -13.43
N LEU A 388 -18.16 -21.84 -12.11
CA LEU A 388 -19.34 -21.19 -11.56
C LEU A 388 -19.27 -19.67 -11.73
N ALA A 389 -18.11 -19.07 -11.44
CA ALA A 389 -17.87 -17.63 -11.63
C ALA A 389 -18.05 -17.23 -13.11
N GLU A 390 -17.48 -18.02 -14.02
CA GLU A 390 -17.66 -17.86 -15.47
C GLU A 390 -19.14 -17.91 -15.86
N SER A 391 -19.86 -18.94 -15.43
CA SER A 391 -21.28 -19.15 -15.75
C SER A 391 -22.17 -18.02 -15.26
N VAL A 392 -21.97 -17.57 -14.01
CA VAL A 392 -22.70 -16.44 -13.40
C VAL A 392 -22.43 -15.15 -14.17
N THR A 393 -21.16 -14.87 -14.48
CA THR A 393 -20.76 -13.65 -15.19
C THR A 393 -21.27 -13.65 -16.62
N LEU A 394 -21.15 -14.78 -17.33
CA LEU A 394 -21.63 -14.94 -18.69
C LEU A 394 -23.14 -14.75 -18.76
N MET A 395 -23.91 -15.36 -17.86
CA MET A 395 -25.34 -15.15 -17.79
C MET A 395 -25.67 -13.69 -17.48
N GLY A 396 -25.05 -13.09 -16.47
CA GLY A 396 -25.26 -11.68 -16.14
C GLY A 396 -25.00 -10.75 -17.33
N THR A 397 -23.90 -11.00 -18.07
CA THR A 397 -23.55 -10.21 -19.26
C THR A 397 -24.58 -10.40 -20.39
N ARG A 398 -24.93 -11.64 -20.71
CA ARG A 398 -25.90 -11.93 -21.80
C ARG A 398 -27.29 -11.47 -21.49
N GLN A 399 -27.73 -11.51 -20.23
CA GLN A 399 -29.06 -11.03 -19.84
C GLN A 399 -29.21 -9.51 -20.01
N ILE A 400 -28.16 -8.71 -19.98
CA ILE A 400 -28.22 -7.27 -20.33
C ILE A 400 -28.72 -7.11 -21.78
N PHE A 401 -28.28 -7.96 -22.69
CA PHE A 401 -28.73 -7.94 -24.09
C PHE A 401 -30.21 -8.33 -24.22
N TYR A 402 -30.69 -9.24 -23.41
CA TYR A 402 -32.06 -9.74 -23.48
C TYR A 402 -33.07 -8.96 -22.59
N ALA A 403 -32.58 -8.26 -21.57
CA ALA A 403 -33.46 -7.46 -20.70
C ALA A 403 -34.16 -6.38 -21.49
N ARG A 404 -35.47 -6.33 -21.38
CA ARG A 404 -36.32 -5.39 -22.12
C ARG A 404 -37.30 -4.72 -21.18
N LEU A 405 -37.39 -3.43 -21.30
CA LEU A 405 -38.41 -2.63 -20.66
C LEU A 405 -39.70 -2.68 -21.52
N PRO A 406 -40.89 -2.54 -20.91
CA PRO A 406 -42.17 -2.66 -21.61
C PRO A 406 -42.32 -1.74 -22.83
N GLU A 407 -41.69 -0.56 -22.81
CA GLU A 407 -41.74 0.44 -23.86
C GLU A 407 -40.78 0.16 -25.03
N VAL A 408 -39.86 -0.78 -24.86
CA VAL A 408 -38.93 -1.19 -25.92
C VAL A 408 -39.59 -2.19 -26.85
N THR A 409 -39.99 -1.74 -28.01
CA THR A 409 -40.72 -2.58 -28.99
C THR A 409 -39.81 -3.22 -30.05
N GLY A 410 -38.54 -2.83 -30.11
CA GLY A 410 -37.58 -3.38 -31.05
C GLY A 410 -37.21 -4.83 -30.77
N THR A 411 -36.80 -5.57 -31.78
CA THR A 411 -36.32 -6.95 -31.68
C THR A 411 -34.79 -7.05 -31.52
N ALA A 412 -34.08 -5.97 -31.74
CA ALA A 412 -32.63 -5.91 -31.56
C ALA A 412 -32.25 -5.98 -30.07
N GLY A 413 -31.06 -6.49 -29.75
CA GLY A 413 -30.52 -6.47 -28.39
C GLY A 413 -30.28 -5.07 -27.89
N THR A 414 -30.29 -4.90 -26.56
CA THR A 414 -30.13 -3.61 -25.90
C THR A 414 -28.67 -3.26 -25.61
N ALA A 415 -27.77 -4.23 -25.74
CA ALA A 415 -26.33 -4.06 -25.46
C ALA A 415 -25.45 -4.56 -26.60
N SER A 416 -24.27 -3.99 -26.71
CA SER A 416 -23.16 -4.46 -27.55
C SER A 416 -22.07 -5.02 -26.67
N PHE A 417 -21.59 -6.24 -26.95
CA PHE A 417 -20.49 -6.84 -26.20
C PHE A 417 -19.13 -6.40 -26.73
N VAL A 418 -18.22 -6.08 -25.85
CA VAL A 418 -16.84 -5.68 -26.20
C VAL A 418 -15.97 -6.91 -26.43
N VAL A 419 -16.28 -8.01 -25.77
CA VAL A 419 -15.60 -9.31 -25.89
C VAL A 419 -16.64 -10.41 -26.15
N ASP A 420 -16.26 -11.43 -26.91
CA ASP A 420 -17.17 -12.53 -27.31
C ASP A 420 -17.54 -13.42 -26.12
N ASP A 421 -16.69 -13.48 -25.11
CA ASP A 421 -16.84 -14.26 -23.90
C ASP A 421 -16.51 -13.44 -22.67
N VAL A 422 -16.62 -14.02 -21.46
CA VAL A 422 -16.18 -13.38 -20.22
C VAL A 422 -14.71 -13.66 -19.94
N LEU A 423 -14.04 -12.71 -19.29
CA LEU A 423 -12.59 -12.74 -19.07
C LEU A 423 -12.26 -13.18 -17.64
N PRO A 424 -11.36 -14.15 -17.43
CA PRO A 424 -10.88 -14.47 -16.09
C PRO A 424 -10.13 -13.28 -15.50
N ALA A 425 -10.49 -12.89 -14.27
CA ALA A 425 -9.90 -11.77 -13.55
C ALA A 425 -9.16 -12.20 -12.27
N GLY A 426 -8.80 -13.48 -12.20
CA GLY A 426 -8.09 -14.07 -11.08
C GLY A 426 -8.97 -14.29 -9.85
N THR A 427 -8.32 -14.49 -8.70
CA THR A 427 -9.02 -14.72 -7.43
C THR A 427 -9.39 -13.40 -6.78
N ALA A 428 -10.62 -13.29 -6.30
CA ALA A 428 -11.13 -12.13 -5.57
C ALA A 428 -10.82 -12.24 -4.08
N TYR A 429 -10.39 -11.14 -3.50
CA TYR A 429 -10.11 -10.98 -2.07
C TYR A 429 -10.79 -9.73 -1.52
N ILE A 430 -11.02 -9.73 -0.21
CA ILE A 430 -11.45 -8.53 0.54
C ILE A 430 -10.58 -8.33 1.76
N TRP A 431 -10.51 -7.11 2.26
CA TRP A 431 -9.94 -6.82 3.57
C TRP A 431 -10.86 -7.40 4.66
N SER A 432 -10.40 -8.44 5.35
CA SER A 432 -11.11 -9.05 6.48
C SER A 432 -10.71 -8.46 7.83
N MET A 433 -9.51 -7.89 7.92
CA MET A 433 -9.05 -7.20 9.12
C MET A 433 -8.54 -5.80 8.76
N ASN A 434 -8.93 -4.83 9.56
CA ASN A 434 -8.35 -3.50 9.75
C ASN A 434 -8.62 -3.15 11.21
N HIS A 435 -7.78 -3.68 12.09
CA HIS A 435 -7.99 -3.68 13.54
C HIS A 435 -6.69 -3.33 14.26
N THR A 436 -6.77 -3.09 15.55
CA THR A 436 -5.60 -2.97 16.42
C THR A 436 -5.57 -4.08 17.46
N VAL A 437 -4.37 -4.51 17.80
CA VAL A 437 -4.12 -5.44 18.90
C VAL A 437 -3.24 -4.76 19.96
N PRO A 438 -3.61 -4.82 21.26
CA PRO A 438 -2.76 -4.29 22.33
C PRO A 438 -1.53 -5.19 22.52
N VAL A 439 -0.36 -4.58 22.70
CA VAL A 439 0.90 -5.27 22.97
C VAL A 439 1.62 -4.62 24.16
N LYS A 440 2.29 -5.42 24.98
CA LYS A 440 3.11 -4.93 26.09
C LYS A 440 4.49 -4.47 25.63
N ASP A 441 5.01 -5.14 24.60
CA ASP A 441 6.28 -4.82 23.96
C ASP A 441 5.99 -4.51 22.47
N PRO A 442 6.40 -3.35 21.95
CA PRO A 442 6.25 -3.04 20.52
C PRO A 442 6.87 -4.05 19.56
N MET A 443 7.80 -4.89 20.04
CA MET A 443 8.45 -5.96 19.24
C MET A 443 7.69 -7.29 19.31
N GLU A 444 6.67 -7.43 20.16
CA GLU A 444 5.99 -8.70 20.46
C GLU A 444 5.45 -9.44 19.23
N LEU A 445 5.12 -8.71 18.16
CA LEU A 445 4.57 -9.27 16.93
C LEU A 445 5.59 -9.37 15.79
N PHE A 446 6.87 -9.05 16.04
CA PHE A 446 7.89 -8.94 15.02
C PHE A 446 9.13 -9.77 15.37
N GLU A 447 9.57 -10.60 14.43
CA GLU A 447 10.78 -11.41 14.57
C GLU A 447 11.92 -10.76 13.80
N LEU A 448 12.92 -10.22 14.53
CA LEU A 448 14.11 -9.61 13.94
C LEU A 448 15.24 -10.63 13.75
N ASN A 449 15.77 -10.68 12.54
CA ASN A 449 16.86 -11.55 12.14
C ASN A 449 18.06 -10.73 11.65
N LEU A 450 19.28 -11.24 11.90
CA LEU A 450 20.54 -10.61 11.50
C LEU A 450 21.43 -11.61 10.79
N CYS A 451 22.09 -11.18 9.71
CA CYS A 451 23.11 -12.00 9.03
C CYS A 451 24.18 -11.12 8.38
N GLU A 452 25.36 -11.68 8.17
CA GLU A 452 26.43 -11.08 7.37
C GLU A 452 26.22 -11.45 5.88
N VAL A 453 26.38 -10.47 5.00
CA VAL A 453 26.32 -10.63 3.54
C VAL A 453 27.65 -10.21 2.94
N GLY A 454 28.14 -10.95 1.93
CA GLY A 454 29.44 -10.69 1.31
C GLY A 454 30.64 -11.24 2.08
N ALA A 455 30.42 -12.00 3.17
CA ALA A 455 31.51 -12.66 3.87
C ALA A 455 32.16 -13.73 2.97
N PRO A 456 33.52 -13.85 2.96
CA PRO A 456 34.18 -14.93 2.23
C PRO A 456 33.70 -16.29 2.78
N ALA A 457 33.43 -17.23 1.87
CA ALA A 457 33.10 -18.60 2.26
C ALA A 457 34.17 -19.12 3.26
N PRO A 458 33.78 -19.80 4.35
CA PRO A 458 34.74 -20.33 5.29
C PRO A 458 35.72 -21.21 4.53
N ALA A 459 37.03 -20.95 4.71
CA ALA A 459 38.08 -21.72 4.07
C ALA A 459 37.87 -23.21 4.39
N LEU A 460 37.61 -23.98 3.37
CA LEU A 460 37.61 -25.46 3.51
C LEU A 460 39.00 -25.84 4.00
N HIS A 461 39.15 -26.13 5.28
CA HIS A 461 40.34 -26.79 5.80
C HIS A 461 40.43 -28.15 5.11
N ARG A 462 41.39 -28.25 4.19
CA ARG A 462 41.77 -29.53 3.56
C ARG A 462 42.57 -30.35 4.57
#